data_bb7671a41d9278db218feb5d92f5cb85
#
_entry.id   bb7671a41d9278db218feb5d92f5cb85
#
_cell.length_a   1.000
_cell.length_b   1.000
_cell.length_c   1.000
_cell.angle_alpha   90.00
_cell.angle_beta   90.00
_cell.angle_gamma   90.00
#
_symmetry.space_group_name_H-M   'P 1'
#
loop_
_entity.id
_entity.type
_entity.pdbx_description
1 polymer ?
#
loop_
_entity_poly.entity_id
_entity_poly.type
_entity_poly.pdbx_seq_one_letter_code
_entity_poly.pdbx_strand_id
1 'polypeptide(L)'
;VFAAEGGAVALAVGIVERHQFGAPVVAVQEQHAGPGTRASGSSARSHASTVMAATPQPVDSPEGYDRRPMIVAFDADDTLWHNEDQFDSTHRAFEALLAPWASAEAVDARLYETEMRNLARYGYGAKSFMLSMTETAIDLSDGEISGADIGRIIELGHAILDRPIELLEDVVDVLDRVAHHTLMLITKGDLYAQHARIAESGLADRFWRIEVVGEKDVATYARVLELHQVPIHDFVMVGNSLRSDVLPVIELGGRAVHVPYHVTWTHEVHHDDHGHDVPVLEHLRNLPALIEEWT
;
A
#
# COMPACT_ATOMS: atom_id res chain seq x y z
N VAL A 1 -31.60 43.20 7.04
CA VAL A 1 -32.06 42.46 8.22
C VAL A 1 -32.66 41.16 7.70
N PHE A 2 -31.93 40.09 7.72
CA PHE A 2 -32.46 38.74 7.58
C PHE A 2 -31.81 37.88 8.66
N ALA A 3 -32.64 37.42 9.59
CA ALA A 3 -32.24 36.41 10.59
C ALA A 3 -32.28 35.03 9.90
N ALA A 4 -31.18 34.28 10.02
CA ALA A 4 -31.11 32.88 9.66
C ALA A 4 -31.15 32.05 10.94
N GLU A 5 -32.21 31.31 11.12
CA GLU A 5 -32.31 30.29 12.18
C GLU A 5 -31.46 29.09 11.82
N GLY A 6 -30.47 28.81 12.63
CA GLY A 6 -29.57 27.66 12.46
C GLY A 6 -30.14 26.43 13.16
N GLY A 7 -30.58 25.45 12.39
CA GLY A 7 -30.84 24.09 12.85
C GLY A 7 -29.53 23.26 12.84
N ALA A 8 -29.07 22.85 14.00
CA ALA A 8 -27.94 21.94 14.14
C ALA A 8 -28.38 20.51 13.75
N VAL A 9 -27.78 19.96 12.71
CA VAL A 9 -27.90 18.54 12.34
C VAL A 9 -26.80 17.78 13.06
N ALA A 10 -27.16 16.93 14.02
CA ALA A 10 -26.22 16.02 14.65
C ALA A 10 -26.01 14.78 13.75
N LEU A 11 -24.79 14.61 13.26
CA LEU A 11 -24.37 13.38 12.57
C LEU A 11 -23.98 12.32 13.61
N ALA A 12 -24.76 11.25 13.71
CA ALA A 12 -24.36 10.05 14.44
C ALA A 12 -23.67 9.09 13.47
N VAL A 13 -22.36 8.90 13.65
CA VAL A 13 -21.58 7.88 12.93
C VAL A 13 -21.63 6.60 13.76
N GLY A 14 -22.38 5.62 13.30
CA GLY A 14 -22.36 4.26 13.86
C GLY A 14 -21.32 3.41 13.14
N ILE A 15 -20.29 2.97 13.85
CA ILE A 15 -19.32 1.98 13.37
C ILE A 15 -19.96 0.60 13.52
N VAL A 16 -20.23 -0.08 12.42
CA VAL A 16 -20.61 -1.50 12.41
C VAL A 16 -19.40 -2.30 11.99
N GLU A 17 -18.76 -2.99 12.95
CA GLU A 17 -17.78 -4.01 12.64
C GLU A 17 -18.44 -5.18 11.90
N ARG A 18 -18.05 -5.40 10.67
CA ARG A 18 -18.27 -6.66 9.97
C ARG A 18 -16.93 -7.19 9.50
N HIS A 19 -16.51 -8.28 10.13
CA HIS A 19 -15.52 -9.17 9.57
C HIS A 19 -16.13 -9.86 8.34
N GLN A 20 -15.58 -9.60 7.21
CA GLN A 20 -15.35 -10.39 6.00
C GLN A 20 -15.40 -9.51 4.75
N PHE A 21 -14.28 -9.46 4.05
CA PHE A 21 -14.06 -9.03 2.66
C PHE A 21 -15.14 -8.13 2.02
N GLY A 22 -14.90 -6.83 2.03
CA GLY A 22 -15.69 -5.83 1.33
C GLY A 22 -15.36 -4.45 1.87
N ALA A 23 -15.01 -3.53 0.99
CA ALA A 23 -14.78 -2.13 1.33
C ALA A 23 -15.95 -1.57 2.16
N PRO A 24 -15.73 -0.67 3.13
CA PRO A 24 -16.81 -0.10 3.91
C PRO A 24 -17.69 0.76 3.02
N VAL A 25 -18.92 0.30 2.78
CA VAL A 25 -19.96 1.12 2.18
C VAL A 25 -20.52 2.02 3.27
N VAL A 26 -20.23 3.32 3.19
CA VAL A 26 -20.86 4.34 4.04
C VAL A 26 -22.27 4.55 3.53
N ALA A 27 -23.25 3.96 4.19
CA ALA A 27 -24.66 4.25 3.94
C ALA A 27 -25.08 5.46 4.78
N VAL A 28 -25.36 6.58 4.13
CA VAL A 28 -26.00 7.76 4.75
C VAL A 28 -27.50 7.50 4.73
N GLN A 29 -28.11 7.27 5.89
CA GLN A 29 -29.56 7.28 6.04
C GLN A 29 -30.00 8.67 6.56
N GLU A 30 -30.74 9.38 5.71
CA GLU A 30 -31.53 10.54 6.14
C GLU A 30 -32.78 10.06 6.90
N GLN A 31 -32.89 10.40 8.19
CA GLN A 31 -34.13 10.23 8.93
C GLN A 31 -34.94 11.52 8.87
N HIS A 32 -36.00 11.51 8.10
CA HIS A 32 -37.07 12.50 8.20
C HIS A 32 -37.97 12.18 9.40
N ALA A 33 -38.03 13.06 10.36
CA ALA A 33 -38.99 13.01 11.46
C ALA A 33 -40.33 13.56 10.97
N GLY A 34 -41.34 12.70 10.86
CA GLY A 34 -42.76 13.06 10.69
C GLY A 34 -43.57 12.62 11.92
N PRO A 35 -44.67 13.31 12.26
CA PRO A 35 -45.36 13.12 13.54
C PRO A 35 -46.32 11.94 13.60
N GLY A 36 -46.34 11.38 14.77
CA GLY A 36 -46.99 10.18 15.26
C GLY A 36 -48.37 9.78 14.84
N THR A 37 -48.57 8.47 14.92
CA THR A 37 -49.87 7.85 15.32
C THR A 37 -49.61 6.51 16.03
N ARG A 38 -50.31 6.31 17.15
CA ARG A 38 -50.32 5.07 17.92
C ARG A 38 -51.07 3.95 17.20
N ALA A 39 -50.53 2.72 17.22
CA ALA A 39 -51.36 1.50 17.19
C ALA A 39 -50.61 0.32 17.82
N SER A 40 -51.28 -0.28 18.71
CA SER A 40 -51.25 -1.55 19.45
C SER A 40 -50.55 -2.77 18.81
N GLY A 41 -49.82 -3.44 19.64
CA GLY A 41 -49.46 -4.81 19.94
C GLY A 41 -49.66 -5.93 18.93
N SER A 42 -48.54 -6.67 18.70
CA SER A 42 -48.59 -8.13 18.49
C SER A 42 -47.18 -8.68 18.74
N SER A 43 -47.06 -9.60 19.72
CA SER A 43 -45.85 -10.31 20.06
C SER A 43 -45.57 -11.40 19.01
N ALA A 44 -44.50 -11.25 18.25
CA ALA A 44 -43.92 -12.36 17.47
C ALA A 44 -42.60 -12.78 18.12
N ARG A 45 -42.58 -14.01 18.65
CA ARG A 45 -41.38 -14.67 19.13
C ARG A 45 -40.54 -15.07 17.93
N SER A 46 -39.37 -14.43 17.74
CA SER A 46 -38.41 -14.88 16.75
C SER A 46 -37.48 -15.92 17.45
N HIS A 47 -37.51 -17.14 16.88
CA HIS A 47 -36.51 -18.16 17.22
C HIS A 47 -35.20 -17.81 16.51
N ALA A 48 -34.22 -17.36 17.26
CA ALA A 48 -32.87 -17.22 16.75
C ALA A 48 -32.21 -18.61 16.72
N SER A 49 -32.08 -19.19 15.52
CA SER A 49 -31.22 -20.35 15.31
C SER A 49 -29.76 -19.88 15.33
N THR A 50 -29.06 -20.21 16.39
CA THR A 50 -27.61 -20.02 16.47
C THR A 50 -26.94 -21.04 15.54
N VAL A 51 -26.49 -20.60 14.39
CA VAL A 51 -25.58 -21.38 13.55
C VAL A 51 -24.19 -21.25 14.15
N MET A 52 -23.76 -22.30 14.84
CA MET A 52 -22.37 -22.42 15.28
C MET A 52 -21.49 -22.60 14.04
N ALA A 53 -20.63 -21.63 13.77
CA ALA A 53 -19.58 -21.76 12.78
C ALA A 53 -18.63 -22.89 13.23
N ALA A 54 -18.53 -23.94 12.43
CA ALA A 54 -17.58 -25.02 12.66
C ALA A 54 -16.16 -24.46 12.47
N THR A 55 -15.35 -24.56 13.51
CA THR A 55 -13.89 -24.33 13.42
C THR A 55 -13.32 -25.31 12.41
N PRO A 56 -12.55 -24.88 11.39
CA PRO A 56 -11.91 -25.82 10.48
C PRO A 56 -10.96 -26.70 11.29
N GLN A 57 -11.15 -28.01 11.21
CA GLN A 57 -10.24 -29.00 11.80
C GLN A 57 -8.93 -28.96 10.99
N PRO A 58 -7.77 -29.11 11.65
CA PRO A 58 -6.51 -29.27 10.92
C PRO A 58 -6.63 -30.54 10.07
N VAL A 59 -6.36 -30.42 8.78
CA VAL A 59 -6.22 -31.56 7.87
C VAL A 59 -4.91 -32.25 8.21
N ASP A 60 -4.94 -33.50 8.59
CA ASP A 60 -3.76 -34.33 8.83
C ASP A 60 -2.91 -34.34 7.53
N SER A 61 -1.70 -33.78 7.61
CA SER A 61 -0.72 -33.82 6.52
C SER A 61 -0.24 -35.26 6.33
N PRO A 62 -0.04 -35.73 5.09
CA PRO A 62 0.54 -37.05 4.85
C PRO A 62 1.96 -37.10 5.44
N GLU A 63 2.26 -38.18 6.15
CA GLU A 63 3.55 -38.45 6.77
C GLU A 63 4.69 -38.30 5.75
N GLY A 64 5.62 -37.36 6.02
CA GLY A 64 6.89 -37.33 5.31
C GLY A 64 7.66 -36.03 5.21
N TYR A 65 7.07 -34.84 5.46
CA TYR A 65 7.81 -33.60 5.51
C TYR A 65 7.16 -32.65 6.53
N ASP A 66 7.78 -32.51 7.69
CA ASP A 66 7.42 -31.51 8.72
C ASP A 66 7.88 -30.10 8.26
N ARG A 67 7.39 -29.65 7.11
CA ARG A 67 7.61 -28.30 6.60
C ARG A 67 6.60 -27.38 7.28
N ARG A 68 7.08 -26.54 8.20
CA ARG A 68 6.22 -25.53 8.80
C ARG A 68 5.87 -24.46 7.77
N PRO A 69 4.57 -24.15 7.57
CA PRO A 69 4.19 -23.05 6.69
C PRO A 69 4.74 -21.74 7.26
N MET A 70 5.49 -21.00 6.45
CA MET A 70 5.97 -19.66 6.78
C MET A 70 4.95 -18.60 6.37
N ILE A 71 5.11 -17.39 6.90
CA ILE A 71 4.45 -16.20 6.38
C ILE A 71 5.42 -15.55 5.39
N VAL A 72 5.08 -15.61 4.10
CA VAL A 72 5.85 -14.97 3.04
C VAL A 72 5.15 -13.67 2.66
N ALA A 73 5.74 -12.56 3.09
CA ALA A 73 5.23 -11.24 2.80
C ALA A 73 5.93 -10.66 1.55
N PHE A 74 5.16 -9.98 0.72
CA PHE A 74 5.65 -9.31 -0.47
C PHE A 74 5.42 -7.81 -0.35
N ASP A 75 6.37 -7.04 -0.80
CA ASP A 75 6.12 -5.69 -1.24
C ASP A 75 5.31 -5.70 -2.54
N ALA A 76 4.73 -4.57 -2.91
CA ALA A 76 3.88 -4.45 -4.07
C ALA A 76 4.58 -3.75 -5.25
N ASP A 77 4.85 -2.45 -5.08
CA ASP A 77 5.40 -1.58 -6.12
C ASP A 77 6.85 -1.98 -6.46
N ASP A 78 7.14 -2.24 -7.73
CA ASP A 78 8.45 -2.69 -8.22
C ASP A 78 8.92 -4.06 -7.68
N THR A 79 8.01 -4.79 -7.01
CA THR A 79 8.19 -6.18 -6.60
C THR A 79 7.19 -7.09 -7.29
N LEU A 80 5.91 -6.70 -7.38
CA LEU A 80 4.85 -7.45 -8.05
C LEU A 80 4.37 -6.78 -9.35
N TRP A 81 4.50 -5.48 -9.48
CA TRP A 81 4.15 -4.70 -10.67
C TRP A 81 5.02 -3.47 -10.85
N HIS A 82 5.10 -2.98 -12.08
CA HIS A 82 5.87 -1.79 -12.43
C HIS A 82 5.28 -0.53 -11.80
N ASN A 83 6.12 0.30 -11.20
CA ASN A 83 5.73 1.56 -10.58
C ASN A 83 6.73 2.70 -10.85
N GLU A 84 8.01 2.55 -10.48
CA GLU A 84 9.00 3.62 -10.47
C GLU A 84 9.31 4.16 -11.87
N ASP A 85 9.25 3.34 -12.92
CA ASP A 85 9.41 3.78 -14.32
C ASP A 85 8.48 4.93 -14.68
N GLN A 86 7.30 4.97 -14.06
CA GLN A 86 6.32 6.00 -14.33
C GLN A 86 6.64 7.29 -13.61
N PHE A 87 7.10 7.21 -12.38
CA PHE A 87 7.58 8.39 -11.65
C PHE A 87 8.78 9.00 -12.36
N ASP A 88 9.73 8.19 -12.82
CA ASP A 88 10.88 8.63 -13.60
C ASP A 88 10.47 9.31 -14.93
N SER A 89 9.55 8.73 -15.68
CA SER A 89 9.04 9.34 -16.91
C SER A 89 8.30 10.66 -16.66
N THR A 90 7.54 10.72 -15.57
CA THR A 90 6.82 11.93 -15.13
C THR A 90 7.81 13.02 -14.69
N HIS A 91 8.86 12.66 -13.97
CA HIS A 91 9.93 13.55 -13.55
C HIS A 91 10.60 14.22 -14.76
N ARG A 92 10.98 13.44 -15.78
CA ARG A 92 11.54 13.99 -17.04
C ARG A 92 10.59 14.93 -17.76
N ALA A 93 9.29 14.62 -17.78
CA ALA A 93 8.28 15.50 -18.36
C ALA A 93 8.14 16.81 -17.58
N PHE A 94 8.25 16.74 -16.26
CA PHE A 94 8.24 17.89 -15.37
C PHE A 94 9.49 18.78 -15.55
N GLU A 95 10.69 18.19 -15.65
CA GLU A 95 11.92 18.92 -15.99
C GLU A 95 11.79 19.68 -17.31
N ALA A 96 11.27 19.00 -18.35
CA ALA A 96 11.04 19.62 -19.65
C ALA A 96 10.03 20.77 -19.57
N LEU A 97 9.00 20.68 -18.74
CA LEU A 97 8.02 21.75 -18.50
C LEU A 97 8.69 22.97 -17.86
N LEU A 98 9.63 22.76 -16.92
CA LEU A 98 10.30 23.83 -16.20
C LEU A 98 11.58 24.36 -16.87
N ALA A 99 11.98 23.83 -18.03
CA ALA A 99 13.17 24.26 -18.76
C ALA A 99 13.26 25.80 -19.03
N PRO A 100 12.15 26.57 -19.17
CA PRO A 100 12.22 28.03 -19.26
C PRO A 100 12.72 28.75 -18.00
N TRP A 101 12.61 28.12 -16.82
CA TRP A 101 12.93 28.74 -15.53
C TRP A 101 14.20 28.20 -14.87
N ALA A 102 14.52 26.90 -15.07
CA ALA A 102 15.66 26.25 -14.41
C ALA A 102 16.27 25.14 -15.27
N SER A 103 17.52 24.76 -14.99
CA SER A 103 18.13 23.55 -15.57
C SER A 103 17.51 22.29 -14.96
N ALA A 104 17.63 21.14 -15.65
CA ALA A 104 17.15 19.85 -15.16
C ALA A 104 17.73 19.52 -13.77
N GLU A 105 19.02 19.72 -13.58
CA GLU A 105 19.69 19.47 -12.29
C GLU A 105 19.15 20.36 -11.16
N ALA A 106 18.77 21.62 -11.47
CA ALA A 106 18.18 22.52 -10.47
C ALA A 106 16.74 22.14 -10.14
N VAL A 107 15.97 21.66 -11.14
CA VAL A 107 14.63 21.12 -10.95
C VAL A 107 14.67 19.85 -10.08
N ASP A 108 15.55 18.90 -10.42
CA ASP A 108 15.75 17.66 -9.68
C ASP A 108 16.09 17.93 -8.20
N ALA A 109 17.13 18.74 -7.96
CA ALA A 109 17.54 19.07 -6.59
C ALA A 109 16.42 19.74 -5.78
N ARG A 110 15.68 20.68 -6.39
CA ARG A 110 14.61 21.40 -5.70
C ARG A 110 13.38 20.51 -5.48
N LEU A 111 13.04 19.68 -6.44
CA LEU A 111 11.95 18.71 -6.30
C LEU A 111 12.25 17.74 -5.16
N TYR A 112 13.45 17.17 -5.13
CA TYR A 112 13.86 16.27 -4.05
C TYR A 112 13.77 16.92 -2.66
N GLU A 113 14.27 18.17 -2.49
CA GLU A 113 14.12 18.91 -1.23
C GLU A 113 12.64 19.09 -0.84
N THR A 114 11.79 19.37 -1.83
CA THR A 114 10.35 19.58 -1.62
C THR A 114 9.66 18.27 -1.24
N GLU A 115 9.98 17.17 -1.91
CA GLU A 115 9.48 15.83 -1.56
C GLU A 115 9.86 15.46 -0.13
N MET A 116 11.14 15.60 0.26
CA MET A 116 11.60 15.29 1.62
C MET A 116 10.86 16.11 2.68
N ARG A 117 10.59 17.38 2.41
CA ARG A 117 9.79 18.23 3.30
C ARG A 117 8.32 17.79 3.37
N ASN A 118 7.78 17.32 2.26
CA ASN A 118 6.38 16.98 2.10
C ASN A 118 6.03 15.55 2.58
N LEU A 119 7.00 14.63 2.64
CA LEU A 119 6.79 13.26 3.15
C LEU A 119 6.13 13.24 4.52
N ALA A 120 6.56 14.08 5.46
CA ALA A 120 5.97 14.15 6.80
C ALA A 120 4.52 14.69 6.81
N ARG A 121 4.09 15.38 5.74
CA ARG A 121 2.78 16.03 5.65
C ARG A 121 1.79 15.25 4.80
N TYR A 122 2.24 14.72 3.67
CA TYR A 122 1.39 14.11 2.66
C TYR A 122 1.65 12.61 2.48
N GLY A 123 2.73 12.07 3.07
CA GLY A 123 3.16 10.69 2.86
C GLY A 123 3.71 10.44 1.46
N TYR A 124 3.72 9.18 1.06
CA TYR A 124 4.21 8.69 -0.22
C TYR A 124 3.11 8.66 -1.30
N GLY A 125 3.53 8.53 -2.58
CA GLY A 125 2.68 8.25 -3.71
C GLY A 125 2.39 9.45 -4.61
N ALA A 126 1.66 9.20 -5.71
CA ALA A 126 1.45 10.14 -6.80
C ALA A 126 0.84 11.49 -6.37
N LYS A 127 -0.04 11.50 -5.37
CA LYS A 127 -0.65 12.75 -4.86
C LYS A 127 0.38 13.64 -4.17
N SER A 128 1.24 13.07 -3.34
CA SER A 128 2.33 13.79 -2.68
C SER A 128 3.33 14.30 -3.71
N PHE A 129 3.68 13.47 -4.70
CA PHE A 129 4.58 13.83 -5.79
C PHE A 129 4.03 14.99 -6.63
N MET A 130 2.76 14.94 -7.03
CA MET A 130 2.07 16.01 -7.76
C MET A 130 2.06 17.34 -6.99
N LEU A 131 1.81 17.30 -5.68
CA LEU A 131 1.87 18.48 -4.82
C LEU A 131 3.30 19.02 -4.73
N SER A 132 4.30 18.15 -4.62
CA SER A 132 5.71 18.54 -4.57
C SER A 132 6.16 19.14 -5.90
N MET A 133 5.78 18.57 -7.04
CA MET A 133 6.00 19.18 -8.35
C MET A 133 5.35 20.58 -8.45
N THR A 134 4.11 20.72 -7.97
CA THR A 134 3.39 22.00 -8.01
C THR A 134 4.10 23.06 -7.16
N GLU A 135 4.49 22.73 -5.92
CA GLU A 135 5.23 23.62 -5.03
C GLU A 135 6.58 24.02 -5.65
N THR A 136 7.32 23.04 -6.20
CA THR A 136 8.60 23.25 -6.87
C THR A 136 8.48 24.17 -8.07
N ALA A 137 7.43 24.01 -8.88
CA ALA A 137 7.20 24.84 -10.06
C ALA A 137 6.89 26.29 -9.70
N ILE A 138 6.08 26.51 -8.67
CA ILE A 138 5.78 27.85 -8.15
C ILE A 138 7.06 28.52 -7.64
N ASP A 139 7.89 27.78 -6.93
CA ASP A 139 9.10 28.29 -6.29
C ASP A 139 10.18 28.65 -7.36
N LEU A 140 10.47 27.75 -8.29
CA LEU A 140 11.47 27.98 -9.34
C LEU A 140 11.07 29.04 -10.35
N SER A 141 9.78 29.34 -10.48
CA SER A 141 9.28 30.39 -11.35
C SER A 141 9.05 31.73 -10.63
N ASP A 142 9.42 31.87 -9.35
CA ASP A 142 9.07 33.04 -8.53
C ASP A 142 7.55 33.36 -8.53
N GLY A 143 6.71 32.32 -8.69
CA GLY A 143 5.25 32.45 -8.77
C GLY A 143 4.72 32.89 -10.15
N GLU A 144 5.56 32.99 -11.18
CA GLU A 144 5.17 33.40 -12.53
C GLU A 144 4.64 32.24 -13.39
N ILE A 145 4.70 30.99 -12.91
CA ILE A 145 4.16 29.84 -13.66
C ILE A 145 2.67 30.04 -13.97
N SER A 146 2.27 29.68 -15.19
CA SER A 146 0.89 29.87 -15.60
C SER A 146 -0.05 28.83 -14.98
N GLY A 147 -1.35 29.19 -14.81
CA GLY A 147 -2.37 28.24 -14.43
C GLY A 147 -2.53 27.07 -15.42
N ALA A 148 -2.17 27.28 -16.70
CA ALA A 148 -2.16 26.22 -17.70
C ALA A 148 -1.03 25.21 -17.45
N ASP A 149 0.15 25.66 -17.04
CA ASP A 149 1.28 24.77 -16.71
C ASP A 149 1.05 24.03 -15.39
N ILE A 150 0.44 24.69 -14.40
CA ILE A 150 -0.04 23.98 -13.19
C ILE A 150 -1.06 22.89 -13.58
N GLY A 151 -1.98 23.16 -14.52
CA GLY A 151 -2.88 22.15 -15.05
C GLY A 151 -2.15 20.95 -15.66
N ARG A 152 -1.06 21.18 -16.40
CA ARG A 152 -0.22 20.10 -16.95
C ARG A 152 0.46 19.27 -15.86
N ILE A 153 0.92 19.90 -14.77
CA ILE A 153 1.50 19.18 -13.62
C ILE A 153 0.45 18.27 -12.99
N ILE A 154 -0.78 18.74 -12.84
CA ILE A 154 -1.89 17.94 -12.33
C ILE A 154 -2.18 16.75 -13.27
N GLU A 155 -2.16 16.96 -14.58
CA GLU A 155 -2.34 15.89 -15.57
C GLU A 155 -1.21 14.85 -15.50
N LEU A 156 0.03 15.25 -15.26
CA LEU A 156 1.14 14.33 -15.01
C LEU A 156 0.90 13.47 -13.77
N GLY A 157 0.38 14.05 -12.69
CA GLY A 157 0.00 13.30 -11.50
C GLY A 157 -1.16 12.33 -11.74
N HIS A 158 -2.17 12.74 -12.51
CA HIS A 158 -3.27 11.87 -12.91
C HIS A 158 -2.79 10.69 -13.76
N ALA A 159 -1.86 10.91 -14.68
CA ALA A 159 -1.31 9.85 -15.51
C ALA A 159 -0.63 8.74 -14.70
N ILE A 160 -0.04 9.06 -13.53
CA ILE A 160 0.46 8.04 -12.61
C ILE A 160 -0.68 7.25 -11.98
N LEU A 161 -1.76 7.92 -11.55
CA LEU A 161 -2.89 7.29 -10.87
C LEU A 161 -3.74 6.42 -11.81
N ASP A 162 -3.85 6.83 -13.06
CA ASP A 162 -4.74 6.21 -14.06
C ASP A 162 -4.04 5.12 -14.89
N ARG A 163 -2.73 4.89 -14.68
CA ARG A 163 -2.02 3.85 -15.42
C ARG A 163 -2.48 2.45 -15.02
N PRO A 164 -2.83 1.60 -15.99
CA PRO A 164 -3.13 0.20 -15.74
C PRO A 164 -1.98 -0.53 -15.04
N ILE A 165 -2.32 -1.48 -14.16
CA ILE A 165 -1.33 -2.32 -13.48
C ILE A 165 -0.72 -3.30 -14.48
N GLU A 166 0.60 -3.28 -14.55
CA GLU A 166 1.43 -4.18 -15.36
C GLU A 166 2.27 -5.05 -14.42
N LEU A 167 1.90 -6.33 -14.30
CA LEU A 167 2.62 -7.26 -13.42
C LEU A 167 4.05 -7.46 -13.93
N LEU A 168 4.99 -7.63 -13.00
CA LEU A 168 6.34 -8.05 -13.32
C LEU A 168 6.36 -9.51 -13.82
N GLU A 169 7.44 -9.86 -14.52
CA GLU A 169 7.63 -11.20 -15.05
C GLU A 169 7.56 -12.25 -13.92
N ASP A 170 6.95 -13.38 -14.19
CA ASP A 170 6.86 -14.56 -13.32
C ASP A 170 6.04 -14.39 -12.02
N VAL A 171 5.48 -13.22 -11.73
CA VAL A 171 4.75 -12.95 -10.45
C VAL A 171 3.67 -13.98 -10.17
N VAL A 172 2.80 -14.26 -11.14
CA VAL A 172 1.68 -15.20 -10.95
C VAL A 172 2.20 -16.62 -10.71
N ASP A 173 3.19 -17.08 -11.48
CA ASP A 173 3.81 -18.41 -11.33
C ASP A 173 4.48 -18.55 -9.95
N VAL A 174 5.20 -17.53 -9.51
CA VAL A 174 5.86 -17.53 -8.20
C VAL A 174 4.84 -17.61 -7.06
N LEU A 175 3.80 -16.75 -7.10
CA LEU A 175 2.76 -16.78 -6.08
C LEU A 175 2.03 -18.13 -6.04
N ASP A 176 1.80 -18.78 -7.19
CA ASP A 176 1.21 -20.11 -7.26
C ASP A 176 2.14 -21.18 -6.64
N ARG A 177 3.44 -21.10 -6.90
CA ARG A 177 4.44 -22.06 -6.40
C ARG A 177 4.66 -21.95 -4.89
N VAL A 178 4.51 -20.77 -4.30
CA VAL A 178 4.64 -20.55 -2.85
C VAL A 178 3.28 -20.54 -2.12
N ALA A 179 2.16 -20.86 -2.80
CA ALA A 179 0.81 -20.81 -2.25
C ALA A 179 0.55 -21.82 -1.10
N HIS A 180 1.45 -22.77 -0.87
CA HIS A 180 1.39 -23.67 0.28
C HIS A 180 1.87 -22.99 1.59
N HIS A 181 2.48 -21.82 1.50
CA HIS A 181 2.74 -20.89 2.60
C HIS A 181 1.58 -19.92 2.79
N THR A 182 1.59 -19.16 3.88
CA THR A 182 0.64 -18.07 4.08
C THR A 182 1.20 -16.80 3.46
N LEU A 183 0.54 -16.25 2.43
CA LEU A 183 1.01 -15.07 1.73
C LEU A 183 0.45 -13.80 2.36
N MET A 184 1.28 -12.78 2.50
CA MET A 184 0.92 -11.46 3.01
C MET A 184 1.41 -10.38 2.04
N LEU A 185 0.70 -9.27 1.94
CA LEU A 185 1.14 -8.09 1.20
C LEU A 185 1.39 -6.96 2.19
N ILE A 186 2.58 -6.35 2.13
CA ILE A 186 2.91 -5.18 2.95
C ILE A 186 3.47 -4.12 2.02
N THR A 187 2.71 -3.07 1.76
CA THR A 187 3.08 -1.99 0.85
C THR A 187 3.01 -0.64 1.53
N LYS A 188 3.80 0.31 1.04
CA LYS A 188 3.89 1.68 1.53
C LYS A 188 3.22 2.64 0.56
N GLY A 189 2.43 3.61 1.05
CA GLY A 189 1.86 4.63 0.18
C GLY A 189 0.52 5.19 0.62
N ASP A 190 -0.12 5.92 -0.31
CA ASP A 190 -1.48 6.42 -0.12
C ASP A 190 -2.48 5.26 -0.06
N LEU A 191 -3.22 5.17 1.03
CA LEU A 191 -4.13 4.06 1.31
C LEU A 191 -5.13 3.81 0.18
N TYR A 192 -5.74 4.87 -0.35
CA TYR A 192 -6.74 4.76 -1.40
C TYR A 192 -6.12 4.27 -2.72
N ALA A 193 -4.98 4.86 -3.10
CA ALA A 193 -4.28 4.51 -4.32
C ALA A 193 -3.78 3.05 -4.26
N GLN A 194 -3.17 2.63 -3.16
CA GLN A 194 -2.69 1.26 -3.02
C GLN A 194 -3.81 0.24 -3.04
N HIS A 195 -4.94 0.48 -2.36
CA HIS A 195 -6.09 -0.43 -2.45
C HIS A 195 -6.67 -0.53 -3.86
N ALA A 196 -6.73 0.57 -4.61
CA ALA A 196 -7.19 0.55 -5.99
C ALA A 196 -6.24 -0.29 -6.88
N ARG A 197 -4.93 -0.09 -6.75
CA ARG A 197 -3.91 -0.84 -7.49
C ARG A 197 -3.93 -2.34 -7.16
N ILE A 198 -4.03 -2.69 -5.88
CA ILE A 198 -4.14 -4.08 -5.43
C ILE A 198 -5.39 -4.76 -6.01
N ALA A 199 -6.52 -4.06 -6.01
CA ALA A 199 -7.75 -4.59 -6.60
C ALA A 199 -7.62 -4.78 -8.13
N GLU A 200 -7.01 -3.81 -8.83
CA GLU A 200 -6.79 -3.86 -10.27
C GLU A 200 -5.80 -4.94 -10.68
N SER A 201 -4.78 -5.21 -9.86
CA SER A 201 -3.77 -6.26 -10.14
C SER A 201 -4.36 -7.67 -10.25
N GLY A 202 -5.56 -7.88 -9.69
CA GLY A 202 -6.18 -9.20 -9.60
C GLY A 202 -5.49 -10.17 -8.64
N LEU A 203 -4.55 -9.69 -7.82
CA LEU A 203 -3.79 -10.52 -6.90
C LEU A 203 -4.33 -10.52 -5.46
N ALA A 204 -5.32 -9.67 -5.14
CA ALA A 204 -5.83 -9.47 -3.78
C ALA A 204 -6.21 -10.77 -3.06
N ASP A 205 -6.90 -11.68 -3.76
CA ASP A 205 -7.39 -12.95 -3.20
C ASP A 205 -6.28 -13.97 -2.90
N ARG A 206 -5.04 -13.72 -3.32
CA ARG A 206 -3.88 -14.57 -3.04
C ARG A 206 -3.29 -14.32 -1.65
N PHE A 207 -3.59 -13.16 -1.05
CA PHE A 207 -3.00 -12.74 0.21
C PHE A 207 -3.97 -12.94 1.38
N TRP A 208 -3.51 -13.62 2.41
CA TRP A 208 -4.23 -13.76 3.67
C TRP A 208 -4.48 -12.43 4.36
N ARG A 209 -3.49 -11.51 4.29
CA ARG A 209 -3.58 -10.13 4.80
C ARG A 209 -2.90 -9.17 3.85
N ILE A 210 -3.46 -7.97 3.80
CA ILE A 210 -2.94 -6.84 3.04
C ILE A 210 -2.81 -5.66 4.00
N GLU A 211 -1.57 -5.18 4.16
CA GLU A 211 -1.24 -4.03 5.00
C GLU A 211 -0.71 -2.90 4.12
N VAL A 212 -1.41 -1.76 4.15
CA VAL A 212 -0.94 -0.52 3.55
C VAL A 212 -0.45 0.38 4.67
N VAL A 213 0.85 0.66 4.68
CA VAL A 213 1.50 1.38 5.77
C VAL A 213 2.03 2.74 5.32
N GLY A 214 2.17 3.67 6.27
CA GLY A 214 2.74 5.00 5.99
C GLY A 214 4.26 4.98 5.86
N GLU A 215 4.94 4.06 6.54
CA GLU A 215 6.37 3.83 6.47
C GLU A 215 6.66 2.35 6.74
N LYS A 216 7.74 1.83 6.15
CA LYS A 216 8.27 0.48 6.37
C LYS A 216 9.55 0.56 7.18
N ASP A 217 9.39 0.73 8.49
CA ASP A 217 10.47 0.75 9.46
C ASP A 217 10.33 -0.40 10.47
N VAL A 218 11.33 -0.56 11.32
CA VAL A 218 11.37 -1.59 12.37
C VAL A 218 10.11 -1.57 13.24
N ALA A 219 9.65 -0.38 13.64
CA ALA A 219 8.48 -0.22 14.50
C ALA A 219 7.19 -0.64 13.80
N THR A 220 7.07 -0.33 12.51
CA THR A 220 5.91 -0.71 11.69
C THR A 220 5.86 -2.21 11.49
N TYR A 221 6.98 -2.87 11.12
CA TYR A 221 7.02 -4.34 11.01
C TYR A 221 6.70 -5.01 12.33
N ALA A 222 7.29 -4.56 13.45
CA ALA A 222 6.99 -5.11 14.77
C ALA A 222 5.48 -5.02 15.09
N ARG A 223 4.86 -3.87 14.82
CA ARG A 223 3.42 -3.65 15.02
C ARG A 223 2.55 -4.54 14.12
N VAL A 224 2.91 -4.69 12.85
CA VAL A 224 2.17 -5.54 11.90
C VAL A 224 2.26 -7.01 12.33
N LEU A 225 3.45 -7.49 12.70
CA LEU A 225 3.64 -8.86 13.18
C LEU A 225 2.88 -9.12 14.48
N GLU A 226 2.89 -8.18 15.42
CA GLU A 226 2.13 -8.27 16.67
C GLU A 226 0.61 -8.31 16.39
N LEU A 227 0.11 -7.42 15.53
CA LEU A 227 -1.31 -7.34 15.17
C LEU A 227 -1.84 -8.68 14.63
N HIS A 228 -1.04 -9.35 13.81
CA HIS A 228 -1.41 -10.62 13.18
C HIS A 228 -0.90 -11.84 13.94
N GLN A 229 -0.26 -11.66 15.10
CA GLN A 229 0.31 -12.73 15.91
C GLN A 229 1.31 -13.62 15.15
N VAL A 230 2.11 -12.99 14.29
CA VAL A 230 3.13 -13.67 13.47
C VAL A 230 4.46 -13.66 14.21
N PRO A 231 5.03 -14.82 14.54
CA PRO A 231 6.38 -14.90 15.08
C PRO A 231 7.41 -14.49 14.04
N ILE A 232 8.37 -13.66 14.42
CA ILE A 232 9.39 -13.13 13.48
C ILE A 232 10.20 -14.23 12.79
N HIS A 233 10.46 -15.36 13.47
CA HIS A 233 11.22 -16.48 12.91
C HIS A 233 10.46 -17.28 11.84
N ASP A 234 9.13 -17.13 11.76
CA ASP A 234 8.27 -17.71 10.73
C ASP A 234 7.96 -16.72 9.60
N PHE A 235 8.56 -15.52 9.65
CA PHE A 235 8.30 -14.43 8.71
C PHE A 235 9.45 -14.20 7.73
N VAL A 236 9.09 -14.01 6.47
CA VAL A 236 10.01 -13.63 5.39
C VAL A 236 9.41 -12.45 4.65
N MET A 237 10.21 -11.39 4.44
CA MET A 237 9.83 -10.27 3.57
C MET A 237 10.57 -10.35 2.25
N VAL A 238 9.86 -10.17 1.15
CA VAL A 238 10.38 -10.13 -0.23
C VAL A 238 10.07 -8.76 -0.82
N GLY A 239 11.09 -8.02 -1.23
CA GLY A 239 10.89 -6.70 -1.79
C GLY A 239 12.11 -6.14 -2.51
N ASN A 240 11.91 -5.00 -3.18
CA ASN A 240 12.93 -4.34 -4.01
C ASN A 240 13.78 -3.31 -3.24
N SER A 241 13.34 -2.86 -2.07
CA SER A 241 14.05 -1.83 -1.31
C SER A 241 14.83 -2.42 -0.13
N LEU A 242 16.16 -2.28 -0.14
CA LEU A 242 16.99 -2.61 1.03
C LEU A 242 16.53 -1.85 2.26
N ARG A 243 16.26 -0.55 2.12
CA ARG A 243 15.88 0.35 3.20
C ARG A 243 14.52 0.00 3.81
N SER A 244 13.52 -0.26 2.97
CA SER A 244 12.14 -0.40 3.38
C SER A 244 11.72 -1.86 3.62
N ASP A 245 12.23 -2.82 2.83
CA ASP A 245 11.80 -4.21 2.88
C ASP A 245 12.76 -5.12 3.63
N VAL A 246 14.04 -4.86 3.51
CA VAL A 246 15.06 -5.81 3.95
C VAL A 246 15.60 -5.47 5.34
N LEU A 247 16.26 -4.33 5.47
CA LEU A 247 16.97 -3.98 6.70
C LEU A 247 16.10 -3.93 7.94
N PRO A 248 14.87 -3.36 7.92
CA PRO A 248 14.01 -3.33 9.10
C PRO A 248 13.60 -4.73 9.60
N VAL A 249 13.44 -5.68 8.68
CA VAL A 249 13.06 -7.07 9.01
C VAL A 249 14.26 -7.84 9.56
N ILE A 250 15.44 -7.66 8.98
CA ILE A 250 16.69 -8.24 9.50
C ILE A 250 17.00 -7.71 10.90
N GLU A 251 16.80 -6.43 11.16
CA GLU A 251 17.01 -5.83 12.48
C GLU A 251 16.07 -6.45 13.55
N LEU A 252 14.87 -6.86 13.16
CA LEU A 252 13.95 -7.60 14.04
C LEU A 252 14.33 -9.07 14.22
N GLY A 253 15.35 -9.57 13.51
CA GLY A 253 15.76 -10.98 13.55
C GLY A 253 14.94 -11.88 12.61
N GLY A 254 14.23 -11.31 11.65
CA GLY A 254 13.49 -12.01 10.60
C GLY A 254 14.37 -12.36 9.42
N ARG A 255 13.74 -12.91 8.38
CA ARG A 255 14.37 -13.19 7.09
C ARG A 255 13.85 -12.21 6.04
N ALA A 256 14.71 -11.79 5.13
CA ALA A 256 14.32 -10.97 4.01
C ALA A 256 15.03 -11.40 2.73
N VAL A 257 14.43 -11.12 1.60
CA VAL A 257 14.96 -11.38 0.25
C VAL A 257 14.90 -10.09 -0.53
N HIS A 258 16.04 -9.65 -1.03
CA HIS A 258 16.12 -8.49 -1.90
C HIS A 258 15.97 -8.91 -3.36
N VAL A 259 15.00 -8.32 -4.06
CA VAL A 259 14.75 -8.50 -5.51
C VAL A 259 14.91 -7.13 -6.16
N PRO A 260 16.13 -6.72 -6.56
CA PRO A 260 16.38 -5.38 -7.06
C PRO A 260 15.54 -5.06 -8.30
N TYR A 261 14.97 -3.86 -8.32
CA TYR A 261 14.34 -3.29 -9.50
C TYR A 261 15.34 -2.39 -10.24
N HIS A 262 15.20 -2.25 -11.56
CA HIS A 262 16.18 -1.55 -12.40
C HIS A 262 16.19 -0.02 -12.21
N VAL A 263 15.12 0.54 -11.67
CA VAL A 263 15.00 1.96 -11.27
C VAL A 263 14.68 2.02 -9.79
N THR A 264 15.36 2.88 -9.06
CA THR A 264 15.12 3.07 -7.63
C THR A 264 15.10 4.55 -7.31
N TRP A 265 14.03 5.00 -6.67
CA TRP A 265 13.94 6.39 -6.19
C TRP A 265 15.11 6.73 -5.27
N THR A 266 15.72 7.91 -5.44
CA THR A 266 16.93 8.32 -4.71
C THR A 266 16.78 8.21 -3.19
N HIS A 267 15.59 8.43 -2.65
CA HIS A 267 15.28 8.28 -1.22
C HIS A 267 15.39 6.83 -0.73
N GLU A 268 15.10 5.87 -1.58
CA GLU A 268 15.15 4.42 -1.27
C GLU A 268 16.54 3.81 -1.58
N VAL A 269 17.43 4.55 -2.24
CA VAL A 269 18.78 4.06 -2.55
C VAL A 269 19.55 3.84 -1.25
N HIS A 270 19.97 2.60 -1.04
CA HIS A 270 20.83 2.20 0.05
C HIS A 270 21.98 1.39 -0.53
N HIS A 271 23.20 1.79 -0.25
CA HIS A 271 24.40 1.20 -0.87
C HIS A 271 25.08 0.15 0.00
N ASP A 272 24.58 -0.06 1.21
CA ASP A 272 25.21 -0.95 2.19
C ASP A 272 24.14 -1.84 2.84
N ASP A 273 24.34 -3.15 2.78
CA ASP A 273 23.56 -4.13 3.52
C ASP A 273 23.96 -4.23 5.01
N HIS A 274 24.82 -3.31 5.46
CA HIS A 274 25.41 -3.30 6.81
C HIS A 274 26.11 -4.60 7.18
N GLY A 275 26.64 -5.35 6.18
CA GLY A 275 27.35 -6.61 6.38
C GLY A 275 26.41 -7.78 6.71
N HIS A 276 25.12 -7.65 6.46
CA HIS A 276 24.17 -8.75 6.55
C HIS A 276 24.28 -9.64 5.31
N ASP A 277 24.28 -10.95 5.51
CA ASP A 277 24.22 -11.94 4.41
C ASP A 277 22.75 -12.06 3.94
N VAL A 278 22.31 -11.10 3.15
CA VAL A 278 20.94 -11.03 2.62
C VAL A 278 20.90 -11.68 1.24
N PRO A 279 20.04 -12.68 1.01
CA PRO A 279 19.83 -13.23 -0.31
C PRO A 279 19.35 -12.16 -1.30
N VAL A 280 20.07 -12.03 -2.42
CA VAL A 280 19.70 -11.16 -3.54
C VAL A 280 19.30 -12.04 -4.72
N LEU A 281 18.08 -11.87 -5.18
CA LEU A 281 17.57 -12.60 -6.35
C LEU A 281 17.47 -11.65 -7.54
N GLU A 282 18.20 -11.94 -8.58
CA GLU A 282 18.12 -11.20 -9.85
C GLU A 282 16.73 -11.31 -10.50
N HIS A 283 16.02 -12.42 -10.22
CA HIS A 283 14.69 -12.70 -10.74
C HIS A 283 13.80 -13.32 -9.66
N LEU A 284 12.57 -12.84 -9.56
CA LEU A 284 11.58 -13.33 -8.58
C LEU A 284 11.29 -14.83 -8.73
N ARG A 285 11.40 -15.41 -9.95
CA ARG A 285 11.21 -16.86 -10.24
C ARG A 285 12.12 -17.79 -9.44
N ASN A 286 13.21 -17.28 -8.86
CA ASN A 286 14.13 -18.06 -8.04
C ASN A 286 13.68 -18.15 -6.57
N LEU A 287 12.70 -17.35 -6.15
CA LEU A 287 12.21 -17.29 -4.78
C LEU A 287 11.70 -18.63 -4.24
N PRO A 288 10.90 -19.43 -4.99
CA PRO A 288 10.38 -20.70 -4.45
C PRO A 288 11.50 -21.66 -4.02
N ALA A 289 12.58 -21.76 -4.77
CA ALA A 289 13.70 -22.63 -4.40
C ALA A 289 14.39 -22.16 -3.12
N LEU A 290 14.59 -20.85 -2.96
CA LEU A 290 15.17 -20.27 -1.75
C LEU A 290 14.28 -20.49 -0.50
N ILE A 291 12.97 -20.29 -0.65
CA ILE A 291 12.02 -20.52 0.45
C ILE A 291 12.02 -21.99 0.90
N GLU A 292 12.12 -22.94 -0.05
CA GLU A 292 12.21 -24.36 0.25
C GLU A 292 13.47 -24.74 1.04
N GLU A 293 14.58 -24.01 0.89
CA GLU A 293 15.80 -24.24 1.68
C GLU A 293 15.62 -23.83 3.16
N TRP A 294 14.64 -22.99 3.47
CA TRP A 294 14.39 -22.46 4.82
C TRP A 294 13.30 -23.22 5.59
N THR A 295 12.60 -24.14 4.96
CA THR A 295 11.51 -24.97 5.53
C THR A 295 11.90 -26.43 5.71
#